data_f156db46e9ab845e567beba0aa6e6112
#
_entry.id   f156db46e9ab845e567beba0aa6e6112
#
_cell.length_a   1.000
_cell.length_b   1.000
_cell.length_c   1.000
_cell.angle_alpha   90.00
_cell.angle_beta   90.00
_cell.angle_gamma   90.00
#
_symmetry.space_group_name_H-M   'P 1'
#
loop_
_entity.id
_entity.type
_entity.pdbx_description
1 polymer ?
#
loop_
_entity_poly.entity_id
_entity_poly.type
_entity_poly.pdbx_seq_one_letter_code
_entity_poly.pdbx_strand_id
1 'polypeptide(L)'
;MSFAPVYNEHSRALILGTWPSPKSREMSFYYGHPQNRFWPMLAALTGEPVPSREDIEAKKQIILRHGLALWDTLESCTITGASDASIRDVVPNDIAGLLAKAPIEAVFCNGATAYKIYTKYLEPVSGIPAVRLPSTSPANAACRPEKLREIWQKELSNWILP
;
A
#
# COMPACT_ATOMS: atom_id res chain seq x y z
N MET A 1 -3.73 6.29 14.21
CA MET A 1 -2.63 7.05 13.59
C MET A 1 -1.99 6.24 12.49
N SER A 2 -1.83 6.80 11.31
CA SER A 2 -1.19 6.09 10.21
C SER A 2 0.34 6.22 10.29
N PHE A 3 1.05 5.38 9.54
CA PHE A 3 2.50 5.52 9.41
C PHE A 3 2.84 6.67 8.47
N ALA A 4 4.06 7.19 8.56
CA ALA A 4 4.57 8.17 7.61
C ALA A 4 4.69 7.55 6.22
N PRO A 5 4.47 8.34 5.15
CA PRO A 5 4.65 7.81 3.80
C PRO A 5 6.11 7.50 3.51
N VAL A 6 6.34 6.47 2.70
CA VAL A 6 7.67 6.12 2.19
C VAL A 6 7.76 6.60 0.76
N TYR A 7 8.65 7.55 0.49
CA TYR A 7 8.79 8.14 -0.85
C TYR A 7 10.12 8.89 -0.97
N ASN A 8 10.52 9.16 -2.20
CA ASN A 8 11.61 10.09 -2.50
C ASN A 8 11.31 10.82 -3.82
N GLU A 9 12.26 11.61 -4.29
CA GLU A 9 12.10 12.40 -5.51
C GLU A 9 11.98 11.56 -6.79
N HIS A 10 12.19 10.27 -6.71
CA HIS A 10 12.07 9.35 -7.84
C HIS A 10 10.79 8.49 -7.78
N SER A 11 9.96 8.67 -6.77
CA SER A 11 8.73 7.89 -6.61
C SER A 11 7.67 8.34 -7.61
N ARG A 12 7.27 7.44 -8.52
CA ARG A 12 6.30 7.72 -9.58
C ARG A 12 5.00 6.94 -9.42
N ALA A 13 5.03 5.83 -8.71
CA ALA A 13 3.84 4.99 -8.46
C ALA A 13 3.61 4.84 -6.98
N LEU A 14 2.41 5.19 -6.54
CA LEU A 14 2.02 5.14 -5.13
C LEU A 14 1.12 3.93 -4.87
N ILE A 15 1.49 3.12 -3.89
CA ILE A 15 0.68 2.00 -3.42
C ILE A 15 0.02 2.40 -2.12
N LEU A 16 -1.30 2.31 -2.06
CA LEU A 16 -2.09 2.70 -0.90
C LEU A 16 -2.79 1.52 -0.27
N GLY A 17 -2.61 1.38 1.05
CA GLY A 17 -3.46 0.52 1.87
C GLY A 17 -4.59 1.31 2.48
N THR A 18 -5.33 0.69 3.39
CA THR A 18 -6.44 1.34 4.09
C THR A 18 -5.97 2.01 5.36
N TRP A 19 -5.52 1.21 6.33
CA TRP A 19 -5.06 1.65 7.64
C TRP A 19 -4.30 0.50 8.29
N PRO A 20 -3.30 0.76 9.13
CA PRO A 20 -2.48 -0.33 9.67
C PRO A 20 -3.30 -1.30 10.52
N SER A 21 -3.09 -2.61 10.29
CA SER A 21 -3.65 -3.65 11.16
C SER A 21 -2.98 -3.60 12.53
N PRO A 22 -3.57 -4.25 13.57
CA PRO A 22 -2.90 -4.33 14.86
C PRO A 22 -1.48 -4.91 14.78
N LYS A 23 -1.28 -5.94 13.95
CA LYS A 23 0.05 -6.54 13.77
C LYS A 23 1.03 -5.60 13.07
N SER A 24 0.57 -4.82 12.09
CA SER A 24 1.40 -3.81 11.47
C SER A 24 1.82 -2.74 12.47
N ARG A 25 0.91 -2.36 13.36
CA ARG A 25 1.23 -1.39 14.42
C ARG A 25 2.25 -1.93 15.42
N GLU A 26 2.18 -3.22 15.76
CA GLU A 26 3.19 -3.86 16.60
C GLU A 26 4.57 -3.79 15.95
N MET A 27 4.64 -3.99 14.64
CA MET A 27 5.89 -3.91 13.87
C MET A 27 6.28 -2.49 13.54
N SER A 28 5.42 -1.51 13.78
CA SER A 28 5.62 -0.09 13.44
C SER A 28 5.89 0.15 11.96
N PHE A 29 5.35 -0.71 11.08
CA PHE A 29 5.52 -0.53 9.65
C PHE A 29 4.42 -1.26 8.86
N TYR A 30 4.31 -0.90 7.57
CA TYR A 30 3.27 -1.39 6.66
C TYR A 30 3.33 -2.89 6.47
N TYR A 31 2.14 -3.51 6.43
CA TYR A 31 1.97 -4.93 6.12
C TYR A 31 2.80 -5.85 7.00
N GLY A 32 2.85 -5.52 8.30
CA GLY A 32 3.68 -6.24 9.27
C GLY A 32 3.09 -7.56 9.76
N HIS A 33 1.81 -7.89 9.42
CA HIS A 33 1.24 -9.17 9.79
C HIS A 33 2.05 -10.30 9.17
N PRO A 34 2.43 -11.36 9.95
CA PRO A 34 3.33 -12.40 9.43
C PRO A 34 2.80 -13.15 8.22
N GLN A 35 1.48 -13.18 8.04
CA GLN A 35 0.84 -13.88 6.93
C GLN A 35 0.45 -12.92 5.79
N ASN A 36 0.72 -11.62 5.90
CA ASN A 36 0.48 -10.70 4.79
C ASN A 36 1.46 -10.99 3.67
N ARG A 37 0.95 -11.09 2.45
CA ARG A 37 1.74 -11.50 1.28
C ARG A 37 2.44 -10.34 0.57
N PHE A 38 2.28 -9.11 1.07
CA PHE A 38 2.80 -7.93 0.39
C PHE A 38 4.31 -7.98 0.16
N TRP A 39 5.09 -8.16 1.22
CA TRP A 39 6.55 -8.13 1.10
C TRP A 39 7.14 -9.29 0.30
N PRO A 40 6.69 -10.55 0.49
CA PRO A 40 7.14 -11.63 -0.38
C PRO A 40 6.76 -11.40 -1.84
N MET A 41 5.56 -10.90 -2.10
CA MET A 41 5.09 -10.61 -3.45
C MET A 41 5.92 -9.50 -4.08
N LEU A 42 6.11 -8.39 -3.39
CA LEU A 42 6.86 -7.25 -3.92
C LEU A 42 8.33 -7.60 -4.15
N ALA A 43 8.93 -8.38 -3.26
CA ALA A 43 10.31 -8.86 -3.46
C ALA A 43 10.41 -9.68 -4.76
N ALA A 44 9.43 -10.55 -5.03
CA ALA A 44 9.40 -11.32 -6.27
C ALA A 44 9.29 -10.43 -7.50
N LEU A 45 8.46 -9.39 -7.45
CA LEU A 45 8.26 -8.48 -8.58
C LEU A 45 9.49 -7.61 -8.86
N THR A 46 10.26 -7.29 -7.85
CA THR A 46 11.42 -6.40 -7.98
C THR A 46 12.74 -7.14 -8.11
N GLY A 47 12.76 -8.46 -7.96
CA GLY A 47 13.98 -9.26 -7.98
C GLY A 47 14.82 -9.14 -6.72
N GLU A 48 14.26 -8.59 -5.65
CA GLU A 48 14.95 -8.43 -4.37
C GLU A 48 14.76 -9.66 -3.48
N PRO A 49 15.70 -9.91 -2.54
CA PRO A 49 15.46 -10.91 -1.50
C PRO A 49 14.28 -10.51 -0.63
N VAL A 50 13.54 -11.50 -0.12
CA VAL A 50 12.44 -11.22 0.81
C VAL A 50 13.02 -10.65 2.09
N PRO A 51 12.64 -9.43 2.50
CA PRO A 51 13.17 -8.84 3.73
C PRO A 51 12.64 -9.58 4.94
N SER A 52 13.44 -9.64 6.00
CA SER A 52 12.95 -10.20 7.24
C SER A 52 11.86 -9.29 7.82
N ARG A 53 10.98 -9.89 8.61
CA ARG A 53 9.78 -9.19 9.12
C ARG A 53 10.13 -7.90 9.86
N GLU A 54 11.21 -7.92 10.64
CA GLU A 54 11.65 -6.80 11.47
C GLU A 54 12.55 -5.79 10.73
N ASP A 55 12.98 -6.12 9.52
CA ASP A 55 13.94 -5.29 8.79
C ASP A 55 13.21 -4.17 8.02
N ILE A 56 12.83 -3.14 8.76
CA ILE A 56 12.10 -1.98 8.22
C ILE A 56 12.95 -1.27 7.16
N GLU A 57 14.25 -1.15 7.39
CA GLU A 57 15.12 -0.44 6.45
C GLU A 57 15.20 -1.17 5.10
N ALA A 58 15.31 -2.50 5.10
CA ALA A 58 15.30 -3.28 3.87
C ALA A 58 13.97 -3.10 3.12
N LYS A 59 12.85 -3.07 3.85
CA LYS A 59 11.52 -2.84 3.27
C LYS A 59 11.44 -1.48 2.61
N LYS A 60 11.91 -0.42 3.27
CA LYS A 60 11.95 0.92 2.70
C LYS A 60 12.81 0.98 1.45
N GLN A 61 13.96 0.32 1.46
CA GLN A 61 14.86 0.32 0.31
C GLN A 61 14.25 -0.34 -0.92
N ILE A 62 13.46 -1.40 -0.74
CA ILE A 62 12.76 -2.01 -1.87
C ILE A 62 11.82 -1.00 -2.52
N ILE A 63 11.05 -0.27 -1.72
CA ILE A 63 10.13 0.76 -2.21
C ILE A 63 10.88 1.86 -2.95
N LEU A 64 11.87 2.45 -2.30
CA LEU A 64 12.56 3.63 -2.82
C LEU A 64 13.44 3.32 -4.03
N ARG A 65 14.11 2.18 -4.01
CA ARG A 65 15.03 1.79 -5.08
C ARG A 65 14.32 1.55 -6.40
N HIS A 66 13.06 1.15 -6.34
CA HIS A 66 12.30 0.78 -7.53
C HIS A 66 11.28 1.85 -7.97
N GLY A 67 11.41 3.07 -7.48
CA GLY A 67 10.58 4.19 -7.93
C GLY A 67 9.16 4.16 -7.41
N LEU A 68 8.93 3.48 -6.29
CA LEU A 68 7.62 3.34 -5.68
C LEU A 68 7.46 4.29 -4.50
N ALA A 69 6.23 4.43 -4.05
CA ALA A 69 5.90 5.09 -2.79
C ALA A 69 4.84 4.23 -2.09
N LEU A 70 4.79 4.34 -0.77
CA LEU A 70 3.91 3.53 0.05
C LEU A 70 3.25 4.39 1.12
N TRP A 71 1.93 4.29 1.23
CA TRP A 71 1.17 4.98 2.26
C TRP A 71 -0.17 4.28 2.48
N ASP A 72 -1.01 4.83 3.36
CA ASP A 72 -2.39 4.40 3.57
C ASP A 72 -3.34 5.51 3.15
N THR A 73 -4.59 5.14 2.87
CA THR A 73 -5.62 6.12 2.52
C THR A 73 -6.08 6.93 3.72
N LEU A 74 -6.04 6.35 4.92
CA LEU A 74 -6.58 6.97 6.13
C LEU A 74 -5.48 7.34 7.12
N GLU A 75 -5.55 8.56 7.63
CA GLU A 75 -4.75 9.00 8.78
C GLU A 75 -5.32 8.41 10.06
N SER A 76 -6.64 8.42 10.19
CA SER A 76 -7.34 7.84 11.33
C SER A 76 -8.74 7.40 10.96
N CYS A 77 -9.29 6.51 11.76
CA CYS A 77 -10.67 6.05 11.62
C CYS A 77 -11.08 5.31 12.89
N THR A 78 -12.37 5.01 13.01
CA THR A 78 -12.91 4.16 14.07
C THR A 78 -13.26 2.81 13.47
N ILE A 79 -12.73 1.75 14.07
CA ILE A 79 -13.02 0.38 13.66
C ILE A 79 -13.51 -0.40 14.88
N THR A 80 -14.63 -1.13 14.71
CA THR A 80 -15.12 -2.06 15.73
C THR A 80 -14.60 -3.45 15.38
N GLY A 81 -13.68 -3.97 16.18
CA GLY A 81 -13.01 -5.23 15.87
C GLY A 81 -12.00 -5.07 14.73
N ALA A 82 -11.87 -6.08 13.87
CA ALA A 82 -10.92 -6.11 12.77
C ALA A 82 -11.58 -6.00 11.38
N SER A 83 -12.89 -5.72 11.35
CA SER A 83 -13.64 -5.70 10.09
C SER A 83 -13.54 -4.36 9.37
N ASP A 84 -13.15 -4.39 8.10
CA ASP A 84 -13.15 -3.20 7.24
C ASP A 84 -14.56 -2.61 7.07
N ALA A 85 -15.61 -3.44 7.20
CA ALA A 85 -16.99 -2.98 7.08
C ALA A 85 -17.41 -2.08 8.23
N SER A 86 -16.68 -2.09 9.35
CA SER A 86 -16.97 -1.26 10.53
C SER A 86 -16.24 0.06 10.55
N ILE A 87 -15.52 0.43 9.48
CA ILE A 87 -14.75 1.67 9.42
C ILE A 87 -15.69 2.88 9.44
N ARG A 88 -15.47 3.79 10.39
CA ARG A 88 -16.22 5.03 10.58
C ARG A 88 -15.29 6.17 10.96
N ASP A 89 -15.83 7.38 10.95
CA ASP A 89 -15.11 8.59 11.38
C ASP A 89 -13.77 8.73 10.68
N VAL A 90 -13.80 8.58 9.35
CA VAL A 90 -12.58 8.56 8.54
C VAL A 90 -11.96 9.95 8.45
N VAL A 91 -10.63 10.00 8.60
CA VAL A 91 -9.82 11.18 8.31
C VAL A 91 -8.82 10.74 7.23
N PRO A 92 -9.01 11.19 5.99
CA PRO A 92 -8.08 10.82 4.90
C PRO A 92 -6.70 11.41 5.11
N ASN A 93 -5.68 10.72 4.64
CA ASN A 93 -4.32 11.25 4.60
C ASN A 93 -4.21 12.41 3.61
N ASP A 94 -3.24 13.28 3.82
CA ASP A 94 -3.00 14.45 2.96
C ASP A 94 -2.29 14.04 1.66
N ILE A 95 -3.05 13.49 0.72
CA ILE A 95 -2.52 13.06 -0.57
C ILE A 95 -1.97 14.25 -1.37
N ALA A 96 -2.59 15.42 -1.26
CA ALA A 96 -2.12 16.61 -1.98
C ALA A 96 -0.71 17.02 -1.52
N GLY A 97 -0.44 16.91 -0.22
CA GLY A 97 0.88 17.19 0.33
C GLY A 97 1.93 16.24 -0.20
N LEU A 98 1.59 14.96 -0.34
CA LEU A 98 2.51 13.97 -0.90
C LEU A 98 2.78 14.25 -2.38
N LEU A 99 1.75 14.57 -3.15
CA LEU A 99 1.91 14.87 -4.58
C LEU A 99 2.75 16.12 -4.82
N ALA A 100 2.78 17.04 -3.87
CA ALA A 100 3.64 18.23 -3.96
C ALA A 100 5.11 17.91 -3.74
N LYS A 101 5.43 16.75 -3.15
CA LYS A 101 6.79 16.36 -2.75
C LYS A 101 7.41 15.27 -3.62
N ALA A 102 6.60 14.53 -4.38
CA ALA A 102 7.06 13.42 -5.18
C ALA A 102 6.32 13.40 -6.53
N PRO A 103 6.99 12.99 -7.62
CA PRO A 103 6.39 13.02 -8.97
C PRO A 103 5.47 11.82 -9.22
N ILE A 104 4.50 11.60 -8.34
CA ILE A 104 3.56 10.49 -8.44
C ILE A 104 2.68 10.66 -9.69
N GLU A 105 2.64 9.65 -10.54
CA GLU A 105 1.85 9.64 -11.77
C GLU A 105 0.79 8.54 -11.79
N ALA A 106 0.94 7.52 -10.94
CA ALA A 106 0.00 6.40 -10.88
C ALA A 106 -0.28 6.04 -9.43
N VAL A 107 -1.51 5.60 -9.17
CA VAL A 107 -1.96 5.19 -7.83
C VAL A 107 -2.55 3.79 -7.92
N PHE A 108 -2.11 2.92 -7.02
CA PHE A 108 -2.56 1.54 -6.91
C PHE A 108 -3.12 1.30 -5.52
N CYS A 109 -4.33 0.77 -5.44
CA CYS A 109 -4.96 0.50 -4.15
C CYS A 109 -4.90 -0.99 -3.84
N ASN A 110 -4.34 -1.31 -2.68
CA ASN A 110 -4.21 -2.68 -2.18
C ASN A 110 -5.54 -3.09 -1.56
N GLY A 111 -6.40 -3.68 -2.37
CA GLY A 111 -7.70 -4.18 -1.95
C GLY A 111 -8.86 -3.24 -2.24
N ALA A 112 -10.07 -3.80 -2.15
CA ALA A 112 -11.31 -3.11 -2.49
C ALA A 112 -11.62 -1.95 -1.53
N THR A 113 -11.33 -2.13 -0.24
CA THR A 113 -11.62 -1.09 0.77
C THR A 113 -10.76 0.13 0.55
N ALA A 114 -9.46 -0.04 0.30
CA ALA A 114 -8.56 1.07 -0.02
C ALA A 114 -9.03 1.80 -1.28
N TYR A 115 -9.41 1.06 -2.30
CA TYR A 115 -9.91 1.63 -3.55
C TYR A 115 -11.18 2.46 -3.34
N LYS A 116 -12.13 1.94 -2.57
CA LYS A 116 -13.39 2.63 -2.27
C LYS A 116 -13.14 3.94 -1.52
N ILE A 117 -12.28 3.92 -0.52
CA ILE A 117 -11.93 5.11 0.27
C ILE A 117 -11.19 6.12 -0.58
N TYR A 118 -10.23 5.68 -1.37
CA TYR A 118 -9.50 6.57 -2.26
C TYR A 118 -10.43 7.26 -3.26
N THR A 119 -11.28 6.49 -3.91
CA THR A 119 -12.21 7.03 -4.90
C THR A 119 -13.13 8.08 -4.30
N LYS A 120 -13.60 7.85 -3.08
CA LYS A 120 -14.54 8.75 -2.43
C LYS A 120 -13.88 10.03 -1.89
N TYR A 121 -12.72 9.89 -1.24
CA TYR A 121 -12.13 10.97 -0.45
C TYR A 121 -10.85 11.57 -1.06
N LEU A 122 -10.09 10.81 -1.80
CA LEU A 122 -8.74 11.23 -2.25
C LEU A 122 -8.67 11.51 -3.75
N GLU A 123 -9.37 10.75 -4.57
CA GLU A 123 -9.37 10.99 -6.02
C GLU A 123 -9.84 12.40 -6.39
N PRO A 124 -10.90 12.96 -5.77
CA PRO A 124 -11.30 14.33 -6.08
C PRO A 124 -10.21 15.36 -5.79
N VAL A 125 -9.31 15.07 -4.87
CA VAL A 125 -8.19 15.95 -4.50
C VAL A 125 -6.99 15.72 -5.41
N SER A 126 -6.65 14.46 -5.68
CA SER A 126 -5.45 14.11 -6.45
C SER A 126 -5.63 14.27 -7.96
N GLY A 127 -6.83 14.04 -8.46
CA GLY A 127 -7.08 14.01 -9.90
C GLY A 127 -6.53 12.77 -10.60
N ILE A 128 -5.99 11.81 -9.87
CA ILE A 128 -5.39 10.59 -10.44
C ILE A 128 -6.31 9.40 -10.17
N PRO A 129 -6.87 8.77 -11.21
CA PRO A 129 -7.65 7.54 -11.02
C PRO A 129 -6.75 6.42 -10.50
N ALA A 130 -7.26 5.62 -9.58
CA ALA A 130 -6.48 4.51 -9.03
C ALA A 130 -6.79 3.20 -9.75
N VAL A 131 -5.81 2.30 -9.73
CA VAL A 131 -5.99 0.91 -10.13
C VAL A 131 -6.30 0.09 -8.88
N ARG A 132 -7.39 -0.67 -8.91
CA ARG A 132 -7.73 -1.57 -7.82
C ARG A 132 -6.98 -2.88 -7.99
N LEU A 133 -6.20 -3.27 -6.98
CA LEU A 133 -5.48 -4.53 -6.96
C LEU A 133 -6.06 -5.45 -5.88
N PRO A 134 -5.95 -6.78 -6.05
CA PRO A 134 -6.43 -7.71 -5.02
C PRO A 134 -5.62 -7.52 -3.74
N SER A 135 -6.30 -7.62 -2.60
CA SER A 135 -5.67 -7.42 -1.29
C SER A 135 -4.62 -8.49 -1.01
N THR A 136 -3.47 -8.05 -0.47
CA THR A 136 -2.42 -8.95 0.02
C THR A 136 -2.73 -9.53 1.39
N SER A 137 -3.79 -9.07 2.04
CA SER A 137 -4.19 -9.53 3.36
C SER A 137 -4.47 -11.03 3.40
N PRO A 138 -4.12 -11.74 4.48
CA PRO A 138 -4.50 -13.15 4.64
C PRO A 138 -6.02 -13.34 4.64
N ALA A 139 -6.81 -12.31 4.95
CA ALA A 139 -8.26 -12.36 4.86
C ALA A 139 -8.76 -12.59 3.42
N ASN A 140 -7.95 -12.26 2.41
CA ASN A 140 -8.27 -12.53 1.01
C ASN A 140 -7.75 -13.91 0.59
N ALA A 141 -8.14 -14.95 1.32
CA ALA A 141 -7.64 -16.30 1.12
C ALA A 141 -8.03 -16.91 -0.23
N ALA A 142 -9.12 -16.43 -0.85
CA ALA A 142 -9.57 -16.92 -2.14
C ALA A 142 -8.60 -16.59 -3.26
N CYS A 143 -7.79 -15.52 -3.11
CA CYS A 143 -6.77 -15.16 -4.09
C CYS A 143 -5.44 -15.82 -3.70
N ARG A 144 -5.05 -16.83 -4.46
CA ARG A 144 -3.81 -17.58 -4.19
C ARG A 144 -2.58 -16.71 -4.47
N PRO A 145 -1.42 -16.99 -3.81
CA PRO A 145 -0.21 -16.21 -4.00
C PRO A 145 0.25 -16.06 -5.45
N GLU A 146 0.13 -17.11 -6.25
CA GLU A 146 0.53 -17.08 -7.66
C GLU A 146 -0.35 -16.13 -8.47
N LYS A 147 -1.67 -16.17 -8.23
CA LYS A 147 -2.62 -15.30 -8.92
C LYS A 147 -2.47 -13.86 -8.47
N LEU A 148 -2.25 -13.66 -7.18
CA LEU A 148 -2.00 -12.34 -6.61
C LEU A 148 -0.79 -11.69 -7.29
N ARG A 149 0.33 -12.42 -7.36
CA ARG A 149 1.56 -11.93 -7.98
C ARG A 149 1.36 -11.63 -9.46
N GLU A 150 0.66 -12.50 -10.18
CA GLU A 150 0.37 -12.30 -11.60
C GLU A 150 -0.38 -10.99 -11.85
N ILE A 151 -1.43 -10.72 -11.08
CA ILE A 151 -2.25 -9.51 -11.24
C ILE A 151 -1.44 -8.26 -10.89
N TRP A 152 -0.73 -8.29 -9.76
CA TRP A 152 0.09 -7.15 -9.33
C TRP A 152 1.21 -6.87 -10.33
N GLN A 153 1.86 -7.91 -10.84
CA GLN A 153 2.93 -7.75 -11.82
C GLN A 153 2.42 -7.12 -13.11
N LYS A 154 1.28 -7.55 -13.61
CA LYS A 154 0.69 -7.00 -14.82
C LYS A 154 0.47 -5.48 -14.71
N GLU A 155 -0.01 -5.01 -13.57
CA GLU A 155 -0.33 -3.60 -13.38
C GLU A 155 0.89 -2.75 -13.02
N LEU A 156 1.84 -3.32 -12.26
CA LEU A 156 3.00 -2.56 -11.76
C LEU A 156 4.23 -2.64 -12.64
N SER A 157 4.31 -3.59 -13.57
CA SER A 157 5.55 -3.86 -14.31
C SER A 157 6.13 -2.63 -15.03
N ASN A 158 5.29 -1.75 -15.53
CA ASN A 158 5.72 -0.54 -16.23
C ASN A 158 6.19 0.58 -15.28
N TRP A 159 5.98 0.41 -13.98
CA TRP A 159 6.27 1.43 -12.97
C TRP A 159 7.45 1.07 -12.08
N ILE A 160 7.82 -0.21 -12.04
CA ILE A 160 8.94 -0.68 -11.23
C ILE A 160 10.25 -0.41 -11.97
N LEU A 161 11.11 0.40 -11.35
CA LEU A 161 12.46 0.65 -11.88
C LEU A 161 13.36 -0.54 -11.64
N PRO A 162 14.28 -0.85 -12.56
CA PRO A 162 15.22 -1.96 -12.40
C PRO A 162 16.19 -1.77 -11.24
#